data_a1e7dd0cbb3c8b99d4d77dbe5209bc7a
#
_entry.id   a1e7dd0cbb3c8b99d4d77dbe5209bc7a
#
_cell.length_a   1.000
_cell.length_b   1.000
_cell.length_c   1.000
_cell.angle_alpha   90.00
_cell.angle_beta   90.00
_cell.angle_gamma   90.00
#
_symmetry.space_group_name_H-M   'P 1'
#
loop_
_entity.id
_entity.type
_entity.pdbx_description
1 polymer ?
#
loop_
_entity_poly.entity_id
_entity_poly.type
_entity_poly.pdbx_seq_one_letter_code
_entity_poly.pdbx_strand_id
1 'polypeptide(L)'
;MKRINKYFLTLFSLVLFASCDYDNIDPLTQVDPGADAGSPEVNINYPNEGTTIKVPEAVASINIRFEVVDDIEVDMIEVLVNGNQVATFNDFLDYRVVNKEVSFDNVTNGEHALTINATDIAGNTTSKTVKFSKEPPYTPKYAGEFFYMPFDGDFTELVNIYMADETGNPAVSTEAYLGTGTYLGTADSFVDVSLNQEDLGAEFSGAFWYKVNADEAARAGILVAGANEERQQGFRLFREGSTEEQQIKLNVGTGTGESWNDGGVIDVTKNEWVHIAFSVTPTETTLYLNGMPVNTGVMTAPIDWAGVEQLTIGAGGETFSYWDHKSDIGSNIDELRLFDTALSQEDVQQLISASAITLEMPFNGDFRDLVSNREVVEVGSPGFAGESVEGNNAYAGAEGSYLQLSSQGLLSQEFSASFWYKVNAEPGRAGIIVIGPEDQDNPDAQNNRTSGFRLFREGNEQEQRIKANVGNGTSDSWNDGGVIDVTAGEWVHVAFVISDSESKIYLDGELVNTGTVTGGVDWTGTDIVSIMSGAPRFTGWDHLADLSYMDNLRFYNKALSQEEIQAAMAE
;
A
#
# COMPACT_ATOMS: atom_id res chain seq x y z
N MET A 1 84.80 15.73 -6.59
CA MET A 1 83.41 15.25 -6.89
C MET A 1 82.27 15.91 -6.06
N LYS A 2 82.50 16.87 -5.18
CA LYS A 2 81.42 17.55 -4.38
C LYS A 2 80.93 18.91 -4.95
N ARG A 3 81.52 19.43 -6.02
CA ARG A 3 81.11 20.72 -6.61
C ARG A 3 80.21 20.63 -7.85
N ILE A 4 80.16 19.50 -8.51
CA ILE A 4 79.34 19.25 -9.72
C ILE A 4 77.87 19.01 -9.36
N ASN A 5 77.58 18.40 -8.22
CA ASN A 5 76.21 18.15 -7.80
C ASN A 5 75.38 19.41 -7.37
N LYS A 6 76.06 20.51 -7.00
CA LYS A 6 75.34 21.74 -6.63
C LYS A 6 74.79 22.50 -7.84
N TYR A 7 75.48 22.44 -8.96
CA TYR A 7 75.03 23.12 -10.15
C TYR A 7 73.97 22.30 -10.93
N PHE A 8 74.03 20.97 -10.79
CA PHE A 8 72.99 20.09 -11.36
C PHE A 8 71.66 20.20 -10.63
N LEU A 9 71.67 20.41 -9.31
CA LEU A 9 70.45 20.57 -8.52
C LEU A 9 69.83 21.97 -8.73
N THR A 10 70.65 22.98 -8.93
CA THR A 10 70.16 24.34 -9.21
C THR A 10 69.64 24.47 -10.65
N LEU A 11 70.22 23.76 -11.61
CA LEU A 11 69.70 23.73 -12.98
C LEU A 11 68.38 22.94 -13.06
N PHE A 12 68.22 21.83 -12.28
CA PHE A 12 67.00 21.04 -12.25
C PHE A 12 65.86 21.80 -11.53
N SER A 13 66.13 22.57 -10.49
CA SER A 13 65.10 23.43 -9.86
C SER A 13 64.72 24.63 -10.72
N LEU A 14 65.60 25.16 -11.59
CA LEU A 14 65.22 26.23 -12.51
C LEU A 14 64.35 25.76 -13.67
N VAL A 15 64.52 24.50 -14.13
CA VAL A 15 63.67 23.89 -15.20
C VAL A 15 62.28 23.56 -14.69
N LEU A 16 62.13 23.30 -13.38
CA LEU A 16 60.80 23.07 -12.77
C LEU A 16 59.96 24.34 -12.62
N PHE A 17 60.57 25.54 -12.59
CA PHE A 17 59.85 26.81 -12.55
C PHE A 17 59.55 27.42 -13.93
N ALA A 18 60.11 26.87 -15.03
CA ALA A 18 59.84 27.32 -16.38
C ALA A 18 58.78 26.54 -17.15
N SER A 19 58.09 25.57 -16.46
CA SER A 19 57.07 24.72 -17.14
C SER A 19 55.63 25.05 -16.71
N CYS A 20 55.37 26.24 -16.20
CA CYS A 20 54.02 26.72 -15.92
C CYS A 20 53.79 28.12 -16.51
N ASP A 21 54.22 28.37 -17.74
CA ASP A 21 53.58 29.41 -18.55
C ASP A 21 52.49 28.69 -19.36
N TYR A 22 51.29 28.69 -18.79
CA TYR A 22 50.06 28.30 -19.46
C TYR A 22 49.54 29.46 -20.34
N ASP A 23 50.43 30.02 -21.19
CA ASP A 23 50.05 31.04 -22.17
C ASP A 23 49.71 30.42 -23.57
N ASN A 24 49.28 29.16 -23.59
CA ASN A 24 48.78 28.50 -24.81
C ASN A 24 47.39 27.90 -24.67
N ILE A 25 46.54 28.53 -23.86
CA ILE A 25 45.12 28.48 -24.14
C ILE A 25 44.93 29.58 -25.20
N ASP A 26 44.65 29.16 -26.44
CA ASP A 26 44.11 30.10 -27.41
C ASP A 26 43.06 30.94 -26.73
N PRO A 27 43.10 32.29 -26.79
CA PRO A 27 42.03 33.10 -26.25
C PRO A 27 40.76 32.51 -26.86
N LEU A 28 39.87 32.01 -26.00
CA LEU A 28 38.54 31.56 -26.43
C LEU A 28 38.04 32.69 -27.32
N THR A 29 37.98 32.43 -28.65
CA THR A 29 37.37 33.36 -29.56
C THR A 29 35.98 33.55 -29.03
N GLN A 30 35.67 34.73 -28.49
CA GLN A 30 34.30 35.11 -28.19
C GLN A 30 33.57 35.08 -29.53
N VAL A 31 32.99 33.93 -29.83
CA VAL A 31 31.98 33.85 -30.87
C VAL A 31 30.77 34.56 -30.25
N ASP A 32 30.32 35.59 -30.91
CA ASP A 32 29.03 36.21 -30.55
C ASP A 32 27.99 35.07 -30.52
N PRO A 33 27.41 34.74 -29.40
CA PRO A 33 26.52 33.57 -29.28
C PRO A 33 25.26 33.69 -30.15
N GLY A 34 25.05 34.86 -30.77
CA GLY A 34 23.83 35.16 -31.50
C GLY A 34 22.68 35.62 -30.57
N ALA A 35 21.51 35.75 -31.13
CA ALA A 35 20.33 36.04 -30.33
C ALA A 35 19.91 34.77 -29.59
N ASP A 36 19.78 34.87 -28.26
CA ASP A 36 19.21 33.85 -27.43
C ASP A 36 17.74 33.65 -27.81
N ALA A 37 17.39 32.48 -28.31
CA ALA A 37 16.07 32.16 -28.83
C ALA A 37 15.44 30.93 -28.14
N GLY A 38 16.21 30.21 -27.34
CA GLY A 38 15.80 29.06 -26.57
C GLY A 38 15.38 29.45 -25.13
N SER A 39 14.53 28.69 -24.52
CA SER A 39 14.32 28.75 -23.08
C SER A 39 15.13 27.63 -22.41
N PRO A 40 15.60 27.79 -21.16
CA PRO A 40 16.30 26.73 -20.45
C PRO A 40 15.53 25.41 -20.43
N GLU A 41 16.23 24.29 -20.55
CA GLU A 41 15.67 22.95 -20.32
C GLU A 41 15.92 22.55 -18.87
N VAL A 42 14.85 22.11 -18.17
CA VAL A 42 14.91 21.68 -16.78
C VAL A 42 14.69 20.17 -16.69
N ASN A 43 15.65 19.44 -16.10
CA ASN A 43 15.59 18.02 -15.83
C ASN A 43 15.66 17.79 -14.32
N ILE A 44 14.54 17.30 -13.73
CA ILE A 44 14.48 16.94 -12.32
C ILE A 44 14.86 15.47 -12.19
N ASN A 45 15.97 15.20 -11.48
CA ASN A 45 16.56 13.88 -11.31
C ASN A 45 16.09 13.18 -10.03
N TYR A 46 15.68 13.96 -9.01
CA TYR A 46 15.07 13.45 -7.77
C TYR A 46 14.43 14.61 -6.97
N PRO A 47 13.22 14.40 -6.38
CA PRO A 47 12.33 13.28 -6.63
C PRO A 47 11.79 13.31 -8.07
N ASN A 48 11.46 12.13 -8.61
CA ASN A 48 10.77 12.00 -9.90
C ASN A 48 9.25 12.11 -9.69
N GLU A 49 8.50 12.24 -10.80
CA GLU A 49 7.04 12.16 -10.75
C GLU A 49 6.59 10.83 -10.14
N GLY A 50 5.72 10.90 -9.12
CA GLY A 50 5.19 9.76 -8.40
C GLY A 50 6.12 9.12 -7.37
N THR A 51 7.29 9.75 -7.04
CA THR A 51 8.16 9.23 -5.96
C THR A 51 7.41 9.20 -4.63
N THR A 52 7.36 8.03 -3.98
CA THR A 52 6.83 7.86 -2.62
C THR A 52 7.98 7.70 -1.63
N ILE A 53 8.01 8.54 -0.59
CA ILE A 53 9.02 8.51 0.48
C ILE A 53 8.47 7.72 1.65
N LYS A 54 9.12 6.61 1.98
CA LYS A 54 8.82 5.75 3.13
C LYS A 54 9.99 5.84 4.11
N VAL A 55 9.77 6.43 5.27
CA VAL A 55 10.77 6.59 6.34
C VAL A 55 10.07 6.59 7.70
N PRO A 56 10.74 6.11 8.77
CA PRO A 56 10.14 6.04 10.11
C PRO A 56 9.91 7.42 10.75
N GLU A 57 10.57 8.48 10.26
CA GLU A 57 10.42 9.82 10.81
C GLU A 57 9.11 10.48 10.36
N ALA A 58 8.43 11.16 11.27
CA ALA A 58 7.21 11.92 10.96
C ALA A 58 7.46 13.04 9.92
N VAL A 59 8.67 13.57 9.86
CA VAL A 59 9.13 14.57 8.88
C VAL A 59 10.44 14.08 8.28
N ALA A 60 10.50 13.98 6.96
CA ALA A 60 11.68 13.52 6.23
C ALA A 60 12.52 14.66 5.69
N SER A 61 13.80 14.37 5.43
CA SER A 61 14.72 15.19 4.66
C SER A 61 15.02 14.52 3.32
N ILE A 62 15.04 15.29 2.24
CA ILE A 62 15.42 14.81 0.91
C ILE A 62 16.49 15.71 0.29
N ASN A 63 17.29 15.15 -0.60
CA ASN A 63 18.21 15.89 -1.43
C ASN A 63 17.63 16.02 -2.85
N ILE A 64 17.02 17.17 -3.14
CA ILE A 64 16.50 17.51 -4.46
C ILE A 64 17.68 17.63 -5.44
N ARG A 65 17.64 16.89 -6.56
CA ARG A 65 18.68 16.90 -7.58
C ARG A 65 18.07 17.24 -8.93
N PHE A 66 18.70 18.18 -9.63
CA PHE A 66 18.24 18.62 -10.94
C PHE A 66 19.39 19.15 -11.80
N GLU A 67 19.16 19.17 -13.11
CA GLU A 67 20.00 19.76 -14.13
C GLU A 67 19.21 20.81 -14.90
N VAL A 68 19.84 21.95 -15.16
CA VAL A 68 19.32 22.98 -16.08
C VAL A 68 20.34 23.18 -17.19
N VAL A 69 19.89 23.11 -18.44
CA VAL A 69 20.72 23.28 -19.65
C VAL A 69 20.18 24.43 -20.47
N ASP A 70 21.07 25.32 -20.89
CA ASP A 70 20.76 26.43 -21.78
C ASP A 70 21.79 26.55 -22.89
N ASP A 71 21.40 27.04 -24.08
CA ASP A 71 22.27 27.16 -25.22
C ASP A 71 23.20 28.37 -25.12
N ILE A 72 22.86 29.39 -24.31
CA ILE A 72 23.63 30.61 -24.09
C ILE A 72 24.08 30.75 -22.63
N GLU A 73 23.16 31.10 -21.71
CA GLU A 73 23.47 31.33 -20.32
C GLU A 73 22.23 31.31 -19.42
N VAL A 74 22.25 30.50 -18.36
CA VAL A 74 21.27 30.52 -17.27
C VAL A 74 21.55 31.72 -16.35
N ASP A 75 20.57 32.60 -16.14
CA ASP A 75 20.65 33.76 -15.26
C ASP A 75 20.19 33.41 -13.83
N MET A 76 19.07 32.71 -13.68
CA MET A 76 18.50 32.41 -12.38
C MET A 76 17.77 31.06 -12.35
N ILE A 77 17.91 30.36 -11.22
CA ILE A 77 17.13 29.15 -10.93
C ILE A 77 16.48 29.31 -9.56
N GLU A 78 15.15 29.10 -9.48
CA GLU A 78 14.38 29.03 -8.24
C GLU A 78 13.88 27.62 -8.01
N VAL A 79 14.00 27.13 -6.78
CA VAL A 79 13.50 25.84 -6.31
C VAL A 79 12.37 26.09 -5.33
N LEU A 80 11.20 25.58 -5.62
CA LEU A 80 10.01 25.73 -4.78
C LEU A 80 9.45 24.35 -4.40
N VAL A 81 9.04 24.20 -3.15
CA VAL A 81 8.24 23.03 -2.69
C VAL A 81 6.91 23.57 -2.15
N ASN A 82 5.81 23.04 -2.68
CA ASN A 82 4.46 23.49 -2.37
C ASN A 82 4.27 25.01 -2.55
N GLY A 83 4.91 25.57 -3.60
CA GLY A 83 4.89 27.00 -3.89
C GLY A 83 5.78 27.87 -2.97
N ASN A 84 6.43 27.30 -1.97
CA ASN A 84 7.34 28.00 -1.09
C ASN A 84 8.78 27.88 -1.59
N GLN A 85 9.50 29.01 -1.68
CA GLN A 85 10.87 29.04 -2.13
C GLN A 85 11.80 28.35 -1.13
N VAL A 86 12.55 27.33 -1.61
CA VAL A 86 13.53 26.56 -0.85
C VAL A 86 14.96 27.07 -1.12
N ALA A 87 15.25 27.36 -2.39
CA ALA A 87 16.56 27.86 -2.81
C ALA A 87 16.45 28.77 -4.03
N THR A 88 17.47 29.63 -4.21
CA THR A 88 17.67 30.42 -5.44
C THR A 88 19.15 30.43 -5.79
N PHE A 89 19.47 30.29 -7.05
CA PHE A 89 20.81 30.32 -7.61
C PHE A 89 20.90 31.37 -8.72
N ASN A 90 21.94 32.20 -8.70
CA ASN A 90 22.24 33.22 -9.68
C ASN A 90 23.76 33.37 -9.92
N ASP A 91 24.55 32.39 -9.47
CA ASP A 91 25.99 32.32 -9.68
C ASP A 91 26.36 30.86 -10.00
N PHE A 92 26.92 30.63 -11.19
CA PHE A 92 27.18 29.32 -11.73
C PHE A 92 28.63 29.18 -12.17
N LEU A 93 29.24 28.02 -11.91
CA LEU A 93 30.58 27.69 -12.43
C LEU A 93 30.53 27.35 -13.91
N ASP A 94 29.46 26.68 -14.34
CA ASP A 94 29.10 26.47 -15.73
C ASP A 94 27.70 27.07 -15.92
N TYR A 95 27.59 28.09 -16.77
CA TYR A 95 26.35 28.81 -17.01
C TYR A 95 25.44 28.17 -18.08
N ARG A 96 25.95 27.13 -18.76
CA ARG A 96 25.19 26.38 -19.78
C ARG A 96 24.67 25.04 -19.28
N VAL A 97 25.35 24.41 -18.33
CA VAL A 97 24.95 23.14 -17.75
C VAL A 97 25.09 23.25 -16.23
N VAL A 98 23.98 23.47 -15.57
CA VAL A 98 23.91 23.68 -14.13
C VAL A 98 23.36 22.45 -13.44
N ASN A 99 24.20 21.72 -12.72
CA ASN A 99 23.78 20.62 -11.86
C ASN A 99 23.75 21.11 -10.41
N LYS A 100 22.64 20.89 -9.72
CA LYS A 100 22.46 21.29 -8.30
C LYS A 100 21.88 20.16 -7.47
N GLU A 101 22.27 20.18 -6.20
CA GLU A 101 21.67 19.39 -5.13
C GLU A 101 21.26 20.36 -4.00
N VAL A 102 20.01 20.22 -3.53
CA VAL A 102 19.42 21.08 -2.50
C VAL A 102 18.79 20.21 -1.43
N SER A 103 19.22 20.35 -0.17
CA SER A 103 18.55 19.69 0.94
C SER A 103 17.22 20.39 1.26
N PHE A 104 16.18 19.60 1.45
CA PHE A 104 14.89 20.05 1.93
C PHE A 104 14.46 19.17 3.11
N ASP A 105 14.39 19.76 4.32
CA ASP A 105 14.28 19.02 5.59
C ASP A 105 12.86 19.04 6.18
N ASN A 106 11.85 19.38 5.39
CA ASN A 106 10.47 19.53 5.87
C ASN A 106 9.46 18.80 4.96
N VAL A 107 9.73 17.53 4.64
CA VAL A 107 8.78 16.68 3.92
C VAL A 107 7.84 16.05 4.94
N THR A 108 6.64 16.61 5.06
CA THR A 108 5.56 16.09 5.91
C THR A 108 4.75 15.01 5.18
N ASN A 109 3.90 14.26 5.88
CA ASN A 109 3.03 13.28 5.26
C ASN A 109 2.08 13.92 4.24
N GLY A 110 1.79 13.20 3.16
CA GLY A 110 0.91 13.62 2.07
C GLY A 110 1.65 14.03 0.80
N GLU A 111 0.93 14.61 -0.16
CA GLU A 111 1.45 15.04 -1.46
C GLU A 111 2.27 16.32 -1.35
N HIS A 112 3.32 16.40 -2.17
CA HIS A 112 4.17 17.58 -2.35
C HIS A 112 4.37 17.85 -3.85
N ALA A 113 4.52 19.12 -4.20
CA ALA A 113 4.87 19.56 -5.54
C ALA A 113 6.23 20.26 -5.53
N LEU A 114 7.22 19.69 -6.22
CA LEU A 114 8.51 20.34 -6.48
C LEU A 114 8.43 21.08 -7.81
N THR A 115 8.70 22.37 -7.80
CA THR A 115 8.78 23.21 -8.99
C THR A 115 10.18 23.81 -9.13
N ILE A 116 10.79 23.66 -10.29
CA ILE A 116 12.03 24.33 -10.69
C ILE A 116 11.69 25.34 -11.76
N ASN A 117 11.97 26.62 -11.49
CA ASN A 117 11.91 27.71 -12.47
C ASN A 117 13.33 28.07 -12.89
N ALA A 118 13.60 28.09 -14.19
CA ALA A 118 14.86 28.54 -14.74
C ALA A 118 14.63 29.71 -15.69
N THR A 119 15.46 30.74 -15.60
CA THR A 119 15.42 31.93 -16.43
C THR A 119 16.80 32.13 -17.04
N ASP A 120 16.87 32.43 -18.35
CA ASP A 120 18.09 32.80 -19.06
C ASP A 120 18.36 34.32 -19.01
N ILE A 121 19.49 34.76 -19.56
CA ILE A 121 19.87 36.17 -19.61
C ILE A 121 18.99 37.02 -20.55
N ALA A 122 18.23 36.41 -21.46
CA ALA A 122 17.27 37.09 -22.33
C ALA A 122 15.89 37.25 -21.66
N GLY A 123 15.66 36.59 -20.53
CA GLY A 123 14.42 36.59 -19.79
C GLY A 123 13.41 35.51 -20.22
N ASN A 124 13.82 34.53 -21.04
CA ASN A 124 12.99 33.38 -21.32
C ASN A 124 12.97 32.46 -20.12
N THR A 125 11.82 31.86 -19.81
CA THR A 125 11.62 31.07 -18.59
C THR A 125 11.05 29.69 -18.90
N THR A 126 11.52 28.68 -18.17
CA THR A 126 10.94 27.34 -18.11
C THR A 126 10.59 27.01 -16.68
N SER A 127 9.40 26.45 -16.49
CA SER A 127 8.93 25.92 -15.21
C SER A 127 8.63 24.44 -15.37
N LYS A 128 9.20 23.59 -14.52
CA LYS A 128 8.91 22.16 -14.46
C LYS A 128 8.51 21.75 -13.07
N THR A 129 7.37 21.07 -12.96
CA THR A 129 6.83 20.58 -11.70
C THR A 129 6.76 19.06 -11.74
N VAL A 130 7.11 18.41 -10.64
CA VAL A 130 6.89 17.00 -10.35
C VAL A 130 6.18 16.86 -9.02
N LYS A 131 5.29 15.88 -8.91
CA LYS A 131 4.63 15.52 -7.66
C LYS A 131 5.33 14.35 -7.03
N PHE A 132 5.42 14.36 -5.71
CA PHE A 132 5.92 13.27 -4.90
C PHE A 132 5.14 13.25 -3.58
N SER A 133 5.17 12.12 -2.87
CA SER A 133 4.47 11.97 -1.59
C SER A 133 5.38 11.43 -0.49
N LYS A 134 4.98 11.66 0.75
CA LYS A 134 5.52 10.94 1.91
C LYS A 134 4.38 10.21 2.60
N GLU A 135 4.56 8.91 2.77
CA GLU A 135 3.64 8.11 3.58
C GLU A 135 3.87 8.33 5.08
N PRO A 136 2.81 8.28 5.91
CA PRO A 136 2.99 8.22 7.36
C PRO A 136 3.79 6.96 7.72
N PRO A 137 4.67 7.02 8.74
CA PRO A 137 5.35 5.83 9.21
C PRO A 137 4.33 4.79 9.67
N TYR A 138 4.58 3.53 9.33
CA TYR A 138 3.79 2.43 9.84
C TYR A 138 3.96 2.33 11.35
N THR A 139 2.88 2.08 12.05
CA THR A 139 2.89 1.77 13.49
C THR A 139 2.37 0.35 13.67
N PRO A 140 3.11 -0.54 14.37
CA PRO A 140 2.63 -1.89 14.66
C PRO A 140 1.21 -1.88 15.21
N LYS A 141 0.33 -2.66 14.59
CA LYS A 141 -1.10 -2.71 14.94
C LYS A 141 -1.39 -3.78 16.00
N TYR A 142 -0.50 -4.76 16.14
CA TYR A 142 -0.71 -5.92 16.99
C TYR A 142 0.41 -6.04 18.03
N ALA A 143 0.08 -6.60 19.19
CA ALA A 143 1.08 -6.82 20.23
C ALA A 143 2.20 -7.74 19.76
N GLY A 144 3.45 -7.33 19.97
CA GLY A 144 4.63 -8.09 19.56
C GLY A 144 4.95 -8.07 18.06
N GLU A 145 4.20 -7.31 17.24
CA GLU A 145 4.50 -7.16 15.82
C GLU A 145 5.78 -6.35 15.63
N PHE A 146 6.82 -6.96 15.06
CA PHE A 146 8.10 -6.29 14.78
C PHE A 146 8.49 -6.29 13.30
N PHE A 147 7.68 -6.93 12.44
CA PHE A 147 7.90 -7.04 11.00
C PHE A 147 6.56 -7.03 10.28
N TYR A 148 6.44 -6.22 9.24
CA TYR A 148 5.28 -6.19 8.37
C TYR A 148 5.67 -5.88 6.92
N MET A 149 5.30 -6.75 6.00
CA MET A 149 5.55 -6.62 4.57
C MET A 149 4.26 -6.88 3.78
N PRO A 150 3.55 -5.83 3.33
CA PRO A 150 2.28 -5.96 2.61
C PRO A 150 2.46 -6.30 1.13
N PHE A 151 3.64 -6.07 0.54
CA PHE A 151 3.94 -6.25 -0.89
C PHE A 151 3.16 -5.32 -1.84
N ASP A 152 2.66 -4.20 -1.35
CA ASP A 152 1.89 -3.20 -2.10
C ASP A 152 2.79 -2.34 -3.01
N GLY A 153 3.33 -2.95 -4.06
CA GLY A 153 4.12 -2.27 -5.10
C GLY A 153 5.63 -2.42 -4.97
N ASP A 154 6.16 -2.82 -3.80
CA ASP A 154 7.59 -3.09 -3.58
C ASP A 154 7.81 -4.14 -2.48
N PHE A 155 9.09 -4.42 -2.16
CA PHE A 155 9.49 -5.37 -1.13
C PHE A 155 10.07 -4.64 0.10
N THR A 156 9.39 -3.59 0.57
CA THR A 156 9.79 -2.86 1.78
C THR A 156 9.10 -3.43 3.02
N GLU A 157 9.89 -3.79 4.03
CA GLU A 157 9.41 -4.07 5.38
C GLU A 157 9.11 -2.74 6.09
N LEU A 158 7.90 -2.56 6.63
CA LEU A 158 7.38 -1.25 7.00
C LEU A 158 7.64 -0.83 8.46
N VAL A 159 7.95 -1.77 9.38
CA VAL A 159 8.19 -1.43 10.79
C VAL A 159 9.55 -0.75 10.95
N ASN A 160 10.59 -1.31 10.34
CA ASN A 160 11.97 -0.80 10.40
C ASN A 160 12.40 -0.09 9.10
N ILE A 161 11.54 -0.11 8.07
CA ILE A 161 11.84 0.41 6.72
C ILE A 161 13.08 -0.27 6.12
N TYR A 162 13.10 -1.59 6.15
CA TYR A 162 14.12 -2.37 5.47
C TYR A 162 13.68 -2.69 4.03
N MET A 163 14.47 -2.27 3.07
CA MET A 163 14.32 -2.73 1.68
C MET A 163 14.90 -4.13 1.57
N ALA A 164 14.17 -5.04 0.92
CA ALA A 164 14.68 -6.37 0.65
C ALA A 164 15.79 -6.36 -0.40
N ASP A 165 16.75 -7.25 -0.23
CA ASP A 165 17.72 -7.59 -1.27
C ASP A 165 17.08 -8.62 -2.22
N GLU A 166 17.00 -8.30 -3.50
CA GLU A 166 16.38 -9.14 -4.52
C GLU A 166 17.40 -10.08 -5.16
N THR A 167 17.08 -11.37 -5.18
CA THR A 167 17.81 -12.38 -5.98
C THR A 167 16.96 -12.81 -7.16
N GLY A 168 17.56 -12.83 -8.35
CA GLY A 168 16.85 -13.12 -9.60
C GLY A 168 15.93 -11.96 -10.04
N ASN A 169 14.69 -12.25 -10.35
CA ASN A 169 13.66 -11.27 -10.70
C ASN A 169 12.36 -11.61 -9.98
N PRO A 170 12.27 -11.43 -8.66
CA PRO A 170 11.02 -11.58 -7.94
C PRO A 170 10.00 -10.57 -8.49
N ALA A 171 8.72 -10.86 -8.42
CA ALA A 171 7.70 -10.01 -9.00
C ALA A 171 6.66 -9.61 -7.96
N VAL A 172 6.08 -8.42 -8.17
CA VAL A 172 4.84 -8.01 -7.50
C VAL A 172 3.69 -8.24 -8.49
N SER A 173 2.68 -8.98 -8.05
CA SER A 173 1.45 -9.24 -8.82
C SER A 173 0.32 -8.36 -8.29
N THR A 174 -0.63 -8.02 -9.16
CA THR A 174 -1.87 -7.32 -8.78
C THR A 174 -2.96 -8.26 -8.26
N GLU A 175 -2.69 -9.57 -8.19
CA GLU A 175 -3.59 -10.58 -7.62
C GLU A 175 -3.41 -10.64 -6.09
N ALA A 176 -3.63 -9.54 -5.41
CA ALA A 176 -3.48 -9.41 -3.96
C ALA A 176 -4.67 -10.01 -3.18
N TYR A 177 -4.44 -10.45 -1.95
CA TYR A 177 -5.50 -10.72 -0.98
C TYR A 177 -6.03 -9.42 -0.39
N LEU A 178 -5.12 -8.51 -0.03
CA LEU A 178 -5.40 -7.18 0.50
C LEU A 178 -4.50 -6.16 -0.20
N GLY A 179 -4.93 -4.89 -0.26
CA GLY A 179 -4.15 -3.83 -0.88
C GLY A 179 -4.07 -3.92 -2.40
N THR A 180 -2.93 -3.57 -2.97
CA THR A 180 -2.75 -3.39 -4.42
C THR A 180 -1.73 -4.33 -5.05
N GLY A 181 -0.96 -5.06 -4.23
CA GLY A 181 0.10 -5.95 -4.69
C GLY A 181 0.31 -7.16 -3.79
N THR A 182 0.99 -8.16 -4.31
CA THR A 182 1.39 -9.38 -3.60
C THR A 182 2.72 -9.88 -4.15
N TYR A 183 3.57 -10.49 -3.30
CA TYR A 183 4.74 -11.22 -3.79
C TYR A 183 4.31 -12.34 -4.71
N LEU A 184 4.91 -12.42 -5.90
CA LEU A 184 4.77 -13.54 -6.84
C LEU A 184 6.12 -14.25 -7.01
N GLY A 185 6.15 -15.53 -6.65
CA GLY A 185 7.32 -16.37 -6.83
C GLY A 185 7.63 -16.60 -8.31
N THR A 186 8.88 -16.36 -8.70
CA THR A 186 9.41 -16.62 -10.05
C THR A 186 10.62 -17.55 -10.01
N ALA A 187 10.99 -18.11 -11.14
CA ALA A 187 12.09 -19.09 -11.22
C ALA A 187 13.42 -18.49 -10.76
N ASP A 188 14.13 -19.22 -9.92
CA ASP A 188 15.43 -18.85 -9.34
C ASP A 188 15.46 -17.47 -8.65
N SER A 189 14.30 -17.08 -8.08
CA SER A 189 14.11 -15.74 -7.50
C SER A 189 13.53 -15.81 -6.09
N PHE A 190 13.95 -14.85 -5.26
CA PHE A 190 13.47 -14.66 -3.89
C PHE A 190 13.91 -13.29 -3.37
N VAL A 191 13.43 -12.90 -2.21
CA VAL A 191 13.87 -11.69 -1.51
C VAL A 191 14.42 -12.05 -0.13
N ASP A 192 15.50 -11.36 0.27
CA ASP A 192 16.09 -11.45 1.60
C ASP A 192 15.89 -10.13 2.36
N VAL A 193 15.36 -10.20 3.57
CA VAL A 193 15.13 -9.04 4.43
C VAL A 193 15.90 -9.21 5.73
N SER A 194 16.61 -8.18 6.16
CA SER A 194 17.35 -8.19 7.43
C SER A 194 16.42 -8.40 8.62
N LEU A 195 16.84 -9.23 9.57
CA LEU A 195 16.19 -9.42 10.86
C LEU A 195 17.03 -8.80 11.97
N ASN A 196 16.38 -7.99 12.81
CA ASN A 196 17.05 -7.42 13.97
C ASN A 196 17.11 -8.46 15.09
N GLN A 197 18.32 -8.79 15.58
CA GLN A 197 18.54 -9.79 16.63
C GLN A 197 17.84 -9.45 17.95
N GLU A 198 17.57 -8.19 18.21
CA GLU A 198 16.88 -7.74 19.44
C GLU A 198 15.39 -8.14 19.46
N ASP A 199 14.80 -8.40 18.29
CA ASP A 199 13.40 -8.78 18.14
C ASP A 199 13.19 -10.31 18.16
N LEU A 200 14.29 -11.10 18.19
CA LEU A 200 14.25 -12.55 18.09
C LEU A 200 14.36 -13.20 19.49
N GLY A 201 13.24 -13.66 20.01
CA GLY A 201 13.10 -14.24 21.34
C GLY A 201 12.95 -15.76 21.37
N ALA A 202 12.68 -16.30 22.56
CA ALA A 202 12.35 -17.71 22.78
C ALA A 202 10.92 -18.05 22.32
N GLU A 203 10.06 -17.07 22.20
CA GLU A 203 8.75 -17.13 21.56
C GLU A 203 8.82 -16.36 20.25
N PHE A 204 8.09 -16.85 19.27
CA PHE A 204 8.11 -16.28 17.93
C PHE A 204 6.88 -16.76 17.14
N SER A 205 6.36 -15.92 16.26
CA SER A 205 5.28 -16.31 15.36
C SER A 205 5.41 -15.60 14.01
N GLY A 206 4.80 -16.22 13.00
CA GLY A 206 4.61 -15.60 11.69
C GLY A 206 3.19 -15.86 11.19
N ALA A 207 2.65 -14.92 10.42
CA ALA A 207 1.33 -15.01 9.81
C ALA A 207 1.31 -14.31 8.45
N PHE A 208 0.64 -14.88 7.46
CA PHE A 208 0.53 -14.34 6.11
C PHE A 208 -0.60 -15.00 5.32
N TRP A 209 -1.04 -14.36 4.26
CA TRP A 209 -1.89 -14.97 3.27
C TRP A 209 -1.06 -15.63 2.18
N TYR A 210 -1.49 -16.82 1.75
CA TYR A 210 -0.78 -17.65 0.81
C TYR A 210 -1.72 -18.25 -0.24
N LYS A 211 -1.39 -18.06 -1.50
CA LYS A 211 -2.07 -18.72 -2.62
C LYS A 211 -1.08 -19.61 -3.34
N VAL A 212 -1.21 -20.92 -3.13
CA VAL A 212 -0.23 -21.89 -3.61
C VAL A 212 -0.43 -22.21 -5.08
N ASN A 213 0.69 -22.25 -5.82
CA ASN A 213 0.79 -22.87 -7.14
C ASN A 213 1.77 -24.06 -7.06
N ALA A 214 1.37 -25.22 -7.49
CA ALA A 214 2.20 -26.42 -7.45
C ALA A 214 2.54 -26.99 -8.83
N ASP A 215 2.19 -26.28 -9.92
CA ASP A 215 2.38 -26.76 -11.29
C ASP A 215 3.86 -26.86 -11.68
N GLU A 216 4.68 -25.91 -11.23
CA GLU A 216 6.10 -25.82 -11.59
C GLU A 216 7.02 -26.49 -10.56
N ALA A 217 6.58 -26.66 -9.30
CA ALA A 217 7.40 -27.23 -8.24
C ALA A 217 6.55 -27.99 -7.20
N ALA A 218 6.85 -29.28 -7.02
CA ALA A 218 6.25 -30.11 -5.98
C ALA A 218 6.74 -29.74 -4.55
N ARG A 219 7.82 -28.98 -4.43
CA ARG A 219 8.44 -28.55 -3.19
C ARG A 219 8.96 -27.13 -3.34
N ALA A 220 8.81 -26.31 -2.30
CA ALA A 220 9.37 -24.98 -2.27
C ALA A 220 9.60 -24.51 -0.82
N GLY A 221 10.59 -23.64 -0.61
CA GLY A 221 10.68 -22.84 0.60
C GLY A 221 9.69 -21.68 0.51
N ILE A 222 9.03 -21.37 1.61
CA ILE A 222 8.08 -20.24 1.70
C ILE A 222 8.75 -19.10 2.50
N LEU A 223 9.09 -19.36 3.77
CA LEU A 223 9.79 -18.44 4.66
C LEU A 223 10.94 -19.19 5.35
N VAL A 224 12.14 -18.70 5.20
CA VAL A 224 13.33 -19.35 5.77
C VAL A 224 14.23 -18.33 6.47
N ALA A 225 14.46 -18.53 7.75
CA ALA A 225 15.44 -17.78 8.54
C ALA A 225 16.39 -18.77 9.21
N GLY A 226 17.55 -18.98 8.61
CA GLY A 226 18.54 -19.96 9.08
C GLY A 226 19.96 -19.43 8.99
N ALA A 227 20.84 -19.91 9.88
CA ALA A 227 22.26 -19.55 9.87
C ALA A 227 23.06 -20.33 8.82
N ASN A 228 22.63 -21.56 8.51
CA ASN A 228 23.29 -22.48 7.59
C ASN A 228 22.36 -23.64 7.21
N GLU A 229 22.85 -24.55 6.37
CA GLU A 229 22.08 -25.72 5.91
C GLU A 229 21.90 -26.84 6.97
N GLU A 230 22.49 -26.72 8.16
CA GLU A 230 22.44 -27.77 9.22
C GLU A 230 21.12 -27.79 9.99
N ARG A 231 20.21 -26.78 9.77
CA ARG A 231 18.89 -26.64 10.38
C ARG A 231 18.87 -26.55 11.91
N GLN A 232 20.01 -26.26 12.55
CA GLN A 232 20.10 -26.14 13.99
C GLN A 232 19.73 -24.76 14.53
N GLN A 233 19.67 -23.75 13.68
CA GLN A 233 19.31 -22.37 14.03
C GLN A 233 18.12 -21.87 13.21
N GLY A 234 17.28 -21.04 13.81
CA GLY A 234 16.16 -20.39 13.18
C GLY A 234 15.03 -21.35 12.76
N PHE A 235 14.31 -21.00 11.71
CA PHE A 235 13.19 -21.81 11.21
C PHE A 235 13.16 -21.92 9.69
N ARG A 236 12.40 -22.90 9.19
CA ARG A 236 12.08 -23.13 7.78
C ARG A 236 10.62 -23.50 7.67
N LEU A 237 9.84 -22.63 7.05
CA LEU A 237 8.47 -22.91 6.63
C LEU A 237 8.51 -23.22 5.14
N PHE A 238 7.99 -24.35 4.75
CA PHE A 238 8.08 -24.86 3.38
C PHE A 238 6.90 -25.75 3.04
N ARG A 239 6.77 -26.08 1.76
CA ARG A 239 5.72 -26.98 1.25
C ARG A 239 6.30 -28.16 0.49
N GLU A 240 5.57 -29.28 0.55
CA GLU A 240 5.82 -30.50 -0.22
C GLU A 240 4.50 -31.16 -0.60
N GLY A 241 4.40 -31.74 -1.80
CA GLY A 241 3.19 -32.46 -2.18
C GLY A 241 3.06 -32.72 -3.67
N SER A 242 1.84 -32.73 -4.12
CA SER A 242 1.45 -32.90 -5.53
C SER A 242 0.85 -31.62 -6.09
N THR A 243 0.45 -31.63 -7.36
CA THR A 243 -0.30 -30.54 -8.00
C THR A 243 -1.73 -30.40 -7.46
N GLU A 244 -2.24 -31.39 -6.72
CA GLU A 244 -3.59 -31.36 -6.14
C GLU A 244 -3.57 -30.99 -4.66
N GLU A 245 -2.55 -31.43 -3.92
CA GLU A 245 -2.42 -31.23 -2.47
C GLU A 245 -0.98 -30.85 -2.09
N GLN A 246 -0.83 -29.80 -1.28
CA GLN A 246 0.44 -29.37 -0.73
C GLN A 246 0.38 -29.38 0.80
N GLN A 247 1.35 -30.05 1.44
CA GLN A 247 1.50 -30.07 2.87
C GLN A 247 2.45 -28.96 3.31
N ILE A 248 2.00 -28.11 4.23
CA ILE A 248 2.80 -27.03 4.85
C ILE A 248 3.53 -27.62 6.05
N LYS A 249 4.82 -27.40 6.11
CA LYS A 249 5.71 -27.95 7.14
C LYS A 249 6.57 -26.87 7.79
N LEU A 250 6.86 -27.07 9.08
CA LEU A 250 7.74 -26.18 9.83
C LEU A 250 8.87 -26.99 10.48
N ASN A 251 10.11 -26.55 10.24
CA ASN A 251 11.30 -27.03 10.94
C ASN A 251 11.85 -25.88 11.80
N VAL A 252 12.21 -26.16 13.04
CA VAL A 252 12.79 -25.20 13.99
C VAL A 252 14.06 -25.74 14.58
N GLY A 253 15.14 -24.96 14.51
CA GLY A 253 16.45 -25.28 15.10
C GLY A 253 16.52 -24.91 16.58
N THR A 254 17.13 -25.77 17.39
CA THR A 254 17.27 -25.63 18.86
C THR A 254 18.71 -25.51 19.32
N GLY A 255 19.65 -25.19 18.41
CA GLY A 255 21.08 -25.05 18.68
C GLY A 255 21.85 -26.40 18.70
N THR A 256 21.26 -27.47 19.19
CA THR A 256 21.84 -28.79 19.25
C THR A 256 21.04 -29.87 18.53
N GLY A 257 19.89 -29.48 17.97
CA GLY A 257 18.96 -30.33 17.26
C GLY A 257 17.91 -29.53 16.53
N GLU A 258 16.87 -30.20 16.12
CA GLU A 258 15.77 -29.62 15.38
C GLU A 258 14.43 -30.20 15.80
N SER A 259 13.35 -29.45 15.61
CA SER A 259 11.97 -29.89 15.79
C SER A 259 11.25 -29.85 14.46
N TRP A 260 10.31 -30.75 14.27
CA TRP A 260 9.49 -30.86 13.06
C TRP A 260 8.01 -30.77 13.39
N ASN A 261 7.28 -30.00 12.59
CA ASN A 261 5.85 -29.96 12.58
C ASN A 261 5.36 -30.20 11.15
N ASP A 262 4.72 -31.33 10.93
CA ASP A 262 4.26 -31.76 9.61
C ASP A 262 2.92 -31.10 9.21
N GLY A 263 2.50 -30.10 9.90
CA GLY A 263 1.44 -29.14 9.57
C GLY A 263 0.17 -29.69 8.98
N GLY A 264 -0.43 -28.90 8.08
CA GLY A 264 -1.69 -29.19 7.41
C GLY A 264 -1.58 -29.22 5.90
N VAL A 265 -2.64 -29.73 5.25
CA VAL A 265 -2.72 -29.87 3.79
C VAL A 265 -3.60 -28.77 3.21
N ILE A 266 -3.13 -28.16 2.12
CA ILE A 266 -3.89 -27.22 1.28
C ILE A 266 -4.32 -27.95 0.01
N ASP A 267 -5.62 -27.87 -0.31
CA ASP A 267 -6.19 -28.33 -1.59
C ASP A 267 -5.90 -27.28 -2.67
N VAL A 268 -4.90 -27.55 -3.51
CA VAL A 268 -4.45 -26.63 -4.58
C VAL A 268 -5.52 -26.45 -5.66
N THR A 269 -6.40 -27.43 -5.85
CA THR A 269 -7.41 -27.41 -6.92
C THR A 269 -8.47 -26.33 -6.72
N LYS A 270 -8.60 -25.82 -5.49
CA LYS A 270 -9.51 -24.71 -5.16
C LYS A 270 -9.01 -23.36 -5.64
N ASN A 271 -7.71 -23.21 -5.82
CA ASN A 271 -7.08 -21.94 -6.22
C ASN A 271 -7.48 -20.75 -5.33
N GLU A 272 -7.60 -21.01 -4.02
CA GLU A 272 -8.03 -20.04 -3.00
C GLU A 272 -6.85 -19.52 -2.18
N TRP A 273 -7.00 -18.33 -1.63
CA TRP A 273 -6.13 -17.81 -0.59
C TRP A 273 -6.33 -18.58 0.72
N VAL A 274 -5.25 -18.93 1.38
CA VAL A 274 -5.24 -19.62 2.69
C VAL A 274 -4.41 -18.78 3.66
N HIS A 275 -4.96 -18.44 4.79
CA HIS A 275 -4.18 -17.82 5.85
C HIS A 275 -3.33 -18.87 6.54
N ILE A 276 -2.02 -18.70 6.53
CA ILE A 276 -1.05 -19.54 7.25
C ILE A 276 -0.54 -18.75 8.44
N ALA A 277 -0.57 -19.35 9.61
CA ALA A 277 0.17 -18.86 10.76
C ALA A 277 0.90 -20.00 11.46
N PHE A 278 1.99 -19.66 12.12
CA PHE A 278 2.71 -20.58 12.99
C PHE A 278 3.14 -19.86 14.26
N SER A 279 3.15 -20.58 15.37
CA SER A 279 3.70 -20.10 16.63
C SER A 279 4.75 -21.07 17.16
N VAL A 280 5.77 -20.52 17.79
CA VAL A 280 6.89 -21.23 18.41
C VAL A 280 7.00 -20.79 19.86
N THR A 281 6.97 -21.75 20.78
CA THR A 281 7.27 -21.56 22.19
C THR A 281 8.49 -22.41 22.59
N PRO A 282 9.06 -22.27 23.78
CA PRO A 282 10.13 -23.15 24.23
C PRO A 282 9.78 -24.65 24.29
N THR A 283 8.49 -25.00 24.24
CA THR A 283 8.02 -26.37 24.42
C THR A 283 7.27 -26.96 23.24
N GLU A 284 6.73 -26.13 22.36
CA GLU A 284 5.95 -26.60 21.21
C GLU A 284 5.94 -25.61 20.04
N THR A 285 5.59 -26.12 18.87
CA THR A 285 5.23 -25.33 17.69
C THR A 285 3.80 -25.63 17.31
N THR A 286 3.03 -24.63 16.89
CA THR A 286 1.68 -24.83 16.36
C THR A 286 1.59 -24.25 14.95
N LEU A 287 1.01 -25.00 14.01
CA LEU A 287 0.65 -24.52 12.67
C LEU A 287 -0.86 -24.33 12.57
N TYR A 288 -1.25 -23.21 11.97
CA TYR A 288 -2.65 -22.83 11.75
C TYR A 288 -2.90 -22.67 10.24
N LEU A 289 -4.04 -23.17 9.78
CA LEU A 289 -4.61 -22.87 8.46
C LEU A 289 -6.00 -22.24 8.66
N ASN A 290 -6.22 -21.08 8.06
CA ASN A 290 -7.48 -20.33 8.18
C ASN A 290 -7.96 -20.18 9.64
N GLY A 291 -7.04 -19.83 10.57
CA GLY A 291 -7.34 -19.63 11.98
C GLY A 291 -7.56 -20.88 12.81
N MET A 292 -7.44 -22.07 12.22
CA MET A 292 -7.61 -23.35 12.92
C MET A 292 -6.26 -24.03 13.11
N PRO A 293 -5.90 -24.47 14.34
CA PRO A 293 -4.69 -25.25 14.56
C PRO A 293 -4.81 -26.61 13.85
N VAL A 294 -3.83 -26.93 13.00
CA VAL A 294 -3.84 -28.14 12.19
C VAL A 294 -2.84 -29.17 12.68
N ASN A 295 -1.78 -28.73 13.34
CA ASN A 295 -0.80 -29.64 13.97
C ASN A 295 0.04 -28.92 15.03
N THR A 296 0.57 -29.71 15.99
CA THR A 296 1.55 -29.28 16.99
C THR A 296 2.79 -30.15 16.94
N GLY A 297 3.96 -29.53 17.02
CA GLY A 297 5.25 -30.19 17.12
C GLY A 297 5.87 -29.96 18.50
N VAL A 298 6.60 -30.94 19.01
CA VAL A 298 7.27 -30.84 20.32
C VAL A 298 8.63 -30.15 20.16
N MET A 299 8.87 -29.13 20.98
CA MET A 299 10.17 -28.49 21.15
C MET A 299 10.88 -29.06 22.36
N THR A 300 12.19 -29.38 22.23
CA THR A 300 13.01 -29.91 23.31
C THR A 300 13.88 -28.85 23.98
N ALA A 301 14.00 -27.69 23.35
CA ALA A 301 14.66 -26.48 23.84
C ALA A 301 14.07 -25.28 23.04
N PRO A 302 14.25 -24.04 23.53
CA PRO A 302 13.88 -22.86 22.77
C PRO A 302 14.53 -22.81 21.38
N ILE A 303 13.93 -22.06 20.45
CA ILE A 303 14.55 -21.76 19.16
C ILE A 303 15.91 -21.07 19.37
N ASP A 304 16.91 -21.46 18.59
CA ASP A 304 18.24 -20.83 18.59
C ASP A 304 18.39 -19.91 17.37
N TRP A 305 18.66 -18.65 17.62
CA TRP A 305 18.82 -17.63 16.60
C TRP A 305 20.28 -17.29 16.26
N ALA A 306 21.25 -18.05 16.81
CA ALA A 306 22.67 -17.74 16.61
C ALA A 306 23.07 -17.76 15.14
N GLY A 307 23.53 -16.60 14.62
CA GLY A 307 23.96 -16.42 13.24
C GLY A 307 22.82 -16.31 12.21
N VAL A 308 21.59 -16.17 12.64
CA VAL A 308 20.45 -15.85 11.76
C VAL A 308 20.40 -14.34 11.58
N GLU A 309 20.60 -13.84 10.37
CA GLU A 309 20.70 -12.40 10.07
C GLU A 309 19.58 -11.90 9.16
N GLN A 310 18.91 -12.80 8.43
CA GLN A 310 17.90 -12.45 7.44
C GLN A 310 16.76 -13.46 7.35
N LEU A 311 15.65 -13.02 6.79
CA LEU A 311 14.52 -13.82 6.35
C LEU A 311 14.55 -13.91 4.83
N THR A 312 14.59 -15.12 4.28
CA THR A 312 14.37 -15.42 2.87
C THR A 312 12.89 -15.69 2.64
N ILE A 313 12.29 -15.00 1.66
CA ILE A 313 10.87 -15.09 1.30
C ILE A 313 10.75 -15.65 -0.11
N GLY A 314 9.91 -16.66 -0.30
CA GLY A 314 9.59 -17.26 -1.59
C GLY A 314 10.60 -18.31 -2.08
N ALA A 315 11.54 -18.73 -1.23
CA ALA A 315 12.49 -19.82 -1.54
C ALA A 315 13.08 -20.41 -0.27
N GLY A 316 13.79 -21.53 -0.42
CA GLY A 316 14.68 -22.06 0.63
C GLY A 316 15.98 -21.25 0.80
N GLY A 317 16.30 -20.42 -0.17
CA GLY A 317 17.50 -19.59 -0.16
C GLY A 317 18.79 -20.39 -0.08
N GLU A 318 19.84 -19.76 0.47
CA GLU A 318 21.15 -20.39 0.63
C GLU A 318 21.19 -21.37 1.81
N THR A 319 20.29 -21.22 2.80
CA THR A 319 20.31 -21.98 4.05
C THR A 319 19.33 -23.15 4.09
N PHE A 320 18.52 -23.36 3.05
CA PHE A 320 17.59 -24.46 2.91
C PHE A 320 17.38 -24.88 1.45
N SER A 321 18.48 -25.14 0.72
CA SER A 321 18.44 -25.58 -0.67
C SER A 321 18.29 -27.10 -0.84
N TYR A 322 18.37 -27.88 0.24
CA TYR A 322 18.22 -29.33 0.23
C TYR A 322 16.84 -29.78 -0.22
N TRP A 323 16.77 -30.95 -0.84
CA TRP A 323 15.54 -31.61 -1.28
C TRP A 323 14.72 -30.77 -2.28
N ASP A 324 15.39 -29.91 -3.06
CA ASP A 324 14.77 -29.04 -4.05
C ASP A 324 13.78 -27.99 -3.48
N HIS A 325 13.96 -27.56 -2.23
CA HIS A 325 13.21 -26.44 -1.67
C HIS A 325 13.75 -25.10 -2.21
N LYS A 326 13.58 -24.92 -3.52
CA LYS A 326 13.99 -23.71 -4.24
C LYS A 326 12.88 -22.67 -4.25
N SER A 327 12.86 -21.86 -5.30
CA SER A 327 11.85 -20.82 -5.47
C SER A 327 10.42 -21.37 -5.54
N ASP A 328 9.51 -20.68 -4.91
CA ASP A 328 8.09 -21.01 -4.85
C ASP A 328 7.35 -20.43 -6.06
N ILE A 329 7.63 -21.01 -7.23
CA ILE A 329 7.21 -20.48 -8.53
C ILE A 329 5.70 -20.46 -8.67
N GLY A 330 5.15 -19.29 -9.02
CA GLY A 330 3.74 -19.08 -9.29
C GLY A 330 2.86 -18.95 -8.04
N SER A 331 3.42 -19.19 -6.84
CA SER A 331 2.69 -18.96 -5.58
C SER A 331 2.74 -17.47 -5.20
N ASN A 332 1.72 -17.03 -4.45
CA ASN A 332 1.64 -15.67 -3.95
C ASN A 332 1.72 -15.65 -2.42
N ILE A 333 2.41 -14.64 -1.89
CA ILE A 333 2.49 -14.33 -0.45
C ILE A 333 2.04 -12.90 -0.24
N ASP A 334 1.14 -12.67 0.74
CA ASP A 334 0.58 -11.37 1.02
C ASP A 334 0.46 -11.11 2.52
N GLU A 335 0.54 -9.85 2.96
CA GLU A 335 0.32 -9.44 4.35
C GLU A 335 1.25 -10.16 5.35
N LEU A 336 2.52 -10.34 5.03
CA LEU A 336 3.46 -11.04 5.91
C LEU A 336 3.80 -10.26 7.18
N ARG A 337 3.52 -10.86 8.33
CA ARG A 337 3.83 -10.32 9.67
C ARG A 337 4.62 -11.31 10.49
N LEU A 338 5.59 -10.79 11.28
CA LEU A 338 6.29 -11.56 12.31
C LEU A 338 6.09 -10.91 13.68
N PHE A 339 6.12 -11.77 14.72
CA PHE A 339 5.84 -11.39 16.10
C PHE A 339 6.90 -11.97 17.03
N ASP A 340 7.29 -11.20 18.04
CA ASP A 340 8.20 -11.63 19.13
C ASP A 340 7.48 -12.43 20.23
N THR A 341 6.22 -12.78 20.00
CA THR A 341 5.34 -13.54 20.89
C THR A 341 4.77 -14.76 20.18
N ALA A 342 4.34 -15.76 20.96
CA ALA A 342 3.62 -16.92 20.44
C ALA A 342 2.14 -16.61 20.29
N LEU A 343 1.64 -16.47 19.06
CA LEU A 343 0.24 -16.20 18.78
C LEU A 343 -0.65 -17.36 19.24
N SER A 344 -1.74 -17.03 19.94
CA SER A 344 -2.83 -17.96 20.24
C SER A 344 -3.75 -18.14 19.01
N GLN A 345 -4.67 -19.10 19.08
CA GLN A 345 -5.71 -19.25 18.05
C GLN A 345 -6.59 -18.01 17.93
N GLU A 346 -6.90 -17.35 19.04
CA GLU A 346 -7.71 -16.14 19.06
C GLU A 346 -6.99 -14.98 18.37
N ASP A 347 -5.69 -14.81 18.63
CA ASP A 347 -4.87 -13.80 17.94
C ASP A 347 -4.83 -14.04 16.43
N VAL A 348 -4.64 -15.29 15.99
CA VAL A 348 -4.67 -15.65 14.55
C VAL A 348 -6.03 -15.35 13.92
N GLN A 349 -7.12 -15.62 14.63
CA GLN A 349 -8.47 -15.31 14.15
C GLN A 349 -8.72 -13.78 14.08
N GLN A 350 -8.15 -13.00 15.00
CA GLN A 350 -8.19 -11.55 14.95
C GLN A 350 -7.43 -11.01 13.73
N LEU A 351 -6.25 -11.54 13.42
CA LEU A 351 -5.49 -11.17 12.20
C LEU A 351 -6.32 -11.42 10.94
N ILE A 352 -6.98 -12.57 10.83
CA ILE A 352 -7.85 -12.90 9.69
C ILE A 352 -9.04 -11.94 9.61
N SER A 353 -9.66 -11.63 10.75
CA SER A 353 -10.81 -10.71 10.78
C SER A 353 -10.42 -9.30 10.39
N ALA A 354 -9.29 -8.82 10.87
CA ALA A 354 -8.75 -7.51 10.52
C ALA A 354 -8.34 -7.42 9.04
N SER A 355 -7.78 -8.48 8.46
CA SER A 355 -7.42 -8.52 7.05
C SER A 355 -8.62 -8.64 6.10
N ALA A 356 -9.84 -8.79 6.63
CA ALA A 356 -11.05 -8.67 5.82
C ALA A 356 -11.39 -7.21 5.47
N ILE A 357 -10.82 -6.23 6.18
CA ILE A 357 -11.04 -4.80 5.90
C ILE A 357 -10.20 -4.40 4.69
N THR A 358 -10.87 -3.98 3.61
CA THR A 358 -10.22 -3.56 2.35
C THR A 358 -10.16 -2.05 2.17
N LEU A 359 -10.96 -1.29 2.93
CA LEU A 359 -10.96 0.16 3.00
C LEU A 359 -11.28 0.58 4.43
N GLU A 360 -10.57 1.57 4.96
CA GLU A 360 -10.89 2.20 6.24
C GLU A 360 -10.67 3.71 6.16
N MET A 361 -11.75 4.48 6.30
CA MET A 361 -11.75 5.94 6.26
C MET A 361 -12.43 6.49 7.53
N PRO A 362 -11.66 6.82 8.59
CA PRO A 362 -12.22 7.31 9.84
C PRO A 362 -12.63 8.78 9.81
N PHE A 363 -12.26 9.55 8.75
CA PHE A 363 -12.58 10.97 8.56
C PHE A 363 -12.13 11.91 9.70
N ASN A 364 -11.10 11.55 10.42
CA ASN A 364 -10.54 12.29 11.57
C ASN A 364 -9.69 13.51 11.18
N GLY A 365 -10.15 14.30 10.20
CA GLY A 365 -9.49 15.52 9.72
C GLY A 365 -8.78 15.35 8.38
N ASP A 366 -8.86 14.17 7.76
CA ASP A 366 -8.47 13.89 6.38
C ASP A 366 -9.40 12.81 5.76
N PHE A 367 -9.24 12.55 4.46
CA PHE A 367 -10.04 11.57 3.71
C PHE A 367 -9.22 10.36 3.28
N ARG A 368 -8.15 10.01 4.00
CA ARG A 368 -7.27 8.91 3.63
C ARG A 368 -7.90 7.54 3.89
N ASP A 369 -7.60 6.60 2.99
CA ASP A 369 -7.75 5.17 3.25
C ASP A 369 -6.56 4.66 4.09
N LEU A 370 -6.81 4.17 5.30
CA LEU A 370 -5.79 3.69 6.23
C LEU A 370 -5.31 2.25 5.93
N VAL A 371 -5.99 1.53 5.04
CA VAL A 371 -5.60 0.16 4.67
C VAL A 371 -4.51 0.17 3.61
N SER A 372 -4.74 0.85 2.49
CA SER A 372 -3.83 0.81 1.34
C SER A 372 -3.28 2.17 0.92
N ASN A 373 -3.58 3.25 1.67
CA ASN A 373 -3.16 4.63 1.34
C ASN A 373 -3.50 5.06 -0.10
N ARG A 374 -4.56 4.47 -0.69
CA ARG A 374 -4.95 4.79 -2.07
C ARG A 374 -5.30 6.25 -2.25
N GLU A 375 -5.10 6.76 -3.46
CA GLU A 375 -5.46 8.12 -3.82
C GLU A 375 -6.98 8.31 -3.69
N VAL A 376 -7.39 9.30 -2.91
CA VAL A 376 -8.78 9.76 -2.78
C VAL A 376 -8.92 11.12 -3.45
N VAL A 377 -9.75 11.19 -4.47
CA VAL A 377 -10.05 12.43 -5.19
C VAL A 377 -11.21 13.15 -4.53
N GLU A 378 -10.97 14.34 -4.03
CA GLU A 378 -12.02 15.24 -3.54
C GLU A 378 -12.70 15.95 -4.72
N VAL A 379 -13.95 15.63 -4.98
CA VAL A 379 -14.74 16.34 -5.99
C VAL A 379 -15.55 17.43 -5.31
N GLY A 380 -15.47 18.66 -5.82
CA GLY A 380 -16.09 19.82 -5.18
C GLY A 380 -15.30 20.31 -3.96
N SER A 381 -15.95 20.45 -2.83
CA SER A 381 -15.35 20.89 -1.57
C SER A 381 -16.05 20.19 -0.40
N PRO A 382 -15.81 18.87 -0.22
CA PRO A 382 -16.31 18.17 0.96
C PRO A 382 -15.68 18.76 2.22
N GLY A 383 -16.34 18.63 3.36
CA GLY A 383 -15.90 19.23 4.61
C GLY A 383 -15.87 18.23 5.76
N PHE A 384 -15.64 18.78 6.95
CA PHE A 384 -15.64 18.05 8.20
C PHE A 384 -16.73 18.57 9.14
N ALA A 385 -17.44 17.66 9.82
CA ALA A 385 -18.63 17.95 10.60
C ALA A 385 -18.35 18.69 11.93
N GLY A 386 -17.14 18.56 12.49
CA GLY A 386 -16.81 19.05 13.81
C GLY A 386 -17.45 18.22 14.95
N GLU A 387 -18.05 17.10 14.63
CA GLU A 387 -18.58 16.07 15.52
C GLU A 387 -18.38 14.69 14.90
N SER A 388 -18.38 13.63 15.69
CA SER A 388 -18.18 12.24 15.27
C SER A 388 -18.81 11.27 16.27
N VAL A 389 -18.91 10.01 15.89
CA VAL A 389 -19.15 8.90 16.82
C VAL A 389 -17.82 8.40 17.33
N GLU A 390 -16.84 8.25 16.42
CA GLU A 390 -15.51 7.79 16.75
C GLU A 390 -14.47 8.88 16.44
N GLY A 391 -13.36 8.89 17.20
CA GLY A 391 -12.31 9.87 16.98
C GLY A 391 -12.72 11.31 17.27
N ASN A 392 -12.41 12.24 16.38
CA ASN A 392 -12.58 13.67 16.63
C ASN A 392 -13.34 14.44 15.54
N ASN A 393 -13.69 13.79 14.43
CA ASN A 393 -14.38 14.43 13.30
C ASN A 393 -15.06 13.38 12.42
N ALA A 394 -15.91 13.81 11.52
CA ALA A 394 -16.59 13.02 10.52
C ALA A 394 -16.64 13.76 9.17
N TYR A 395 -16.89 13.05 8.08
CA TYR A 395 -17.17 13.66 6.78
C TYR A 395 -18.45 14.50 6.85
N ALA A 396 -18.43 15.69 6.28
CA ALA A 396 -19.60 16.54 6.10
C ALA A 396 -19.89 16.76 4.61
N GLY A 397 -21.07 16.36 4.17
CA GLY A 397 -21.50 16.56 2.79
C GLY A 397 -21.73 18.02 2.45
N ALA A 398 -21.44 18.38 1.18
CA ALA A 398 -21.70 19.69 0.60
C ALA A 398 -22.28 19.55 -0.81
N GLU A 399 -22.96 20.59 -1.29
CA GLU A 399 -23.56 20.58 -2.62
C GLU A 399 -22.51 20.32 -3.72
N GLY A 400 -22.75 19.33 -4.58
CA GLY A 400 -21.84 18.94 -5.66
C GLY A 400 -20.53 18.32 -5.19
N SER A 401 -20.41 17.93 -3.92
CA SER A 401 -19.16 17.43 -3.32
C SER A 401 -19.28 15.98 -2.92
N TYR A 402 -18.20 15.21 -3.14
CA TYR A 402 -18.11 13.79 -2.81
C TYR A 402 -16.66 13.32 -2.88
N LEU A 403 -16.40 12.10 -2.43
CA LEU A 403 -15.09 11.45 -2.59
C LEU A 403 -15.16 10.40 -3.70
N GLN A 404 -14.07 10.27 -4.45
CA GLN A 404 -13.92 9.27 -5.49
C GLN A 404 -12.57 8.57 -5.35
N LEU A 405 -12.55 7.25 -5.53
CA LEU A 405 -11.33 6.44 -5.50
C LEU A 405 -11.43 5.25 -6.45
N SER A 406 -10.28 4.63 -6.75
CA SER A 406 -10.24 3.40 -7.56
C SER A 406 -10.90 2.25 -6.81
N SER A 407 -11.67 1.41 -7.52
CA SER A 407 -12.26 0.18 -6.97
C SER A 407 -11.30 -1.01 -6.94
N GLN A 408 -10.11 -0.87 -7.52
CA GLN A 408 -9.11 -1.95 -7.58
C GLN A 408 -8.75 -2.43 -6.16
N GLY A 409 -8.76 -3.75 -5.94
CA GLY A 409 -8.46 -4.37 -4.65
C GLY A 409 -9.56 -4.24 -3.59
N LEU A 410 -10.72 -3.64 -3.91
CA LEU A 410 -11.86 -3.49 -2.99
C LEU A 410 -12.99 -4.49 -3.24
N LEU A 411 -13.00 -5.15 -4.40
CA LEU A 411 -14.14 -5.90 -4.90
C LEU A 411 -13.93 -7.40 -4.74
N SER A 412 -14.91 -8.07 -4.14
CA SER A 412 -14.95 -9.53 -3.98
C SER A 412 -16.37 -10.06 -4.24
N GLN A 413 -16.54 -11.37 -4.41
CA GLN A 413 -17.87 -11.97 -4.60
C GLN A 413 -18.77 -11.78 -3.39
N GLU A 414 -18.20 -11.83 -2.20
CA GLU A 414 -18.82 -11.35 -0.97
C GLU A 414 -18.27 -9.96 -0.63
N PHE A 415 -19.12 -9.06 -0.24
CA PHE A 415 -18.75 -7.67 0.04
C PHE A 415 -19.59 -7.13 1.19
N SER A 416 -18.99 -6.33 2.05
CA SER A 416 -19.74 -5.53 3.02
C SER A 416 -19.19 -4.11 3.10
N ALA A 417 -20.08 -3.17 3.45
CA ALA A 417 -19.73 -1.81 3.84
C ALA A 417 -20.41 -1.48 5.17
N SER A 418 -19.71 -0.82 6.09
CA SER A 418 -20.27 -0.31 7.33
C SER A 418 -19.80 1.11 7.62
N PHE A 419 -20.66 1.92 8.22
CA PHE A 419 -20.35 3.31 8.58
C PHE A 419 -21.38 3.87 9.56
N TRP A 420 -21.00 4.88 10.32
CA TRP A 420 -21.94 5.72 11.05
C TRP A 420 -22.48 6.83 10.15
N TYR A 421 -23.78 7.09 10.25
CA TYR A 421 -24.46 7.99 9.37
C TYR A 421 -25.45 8.89 10.11
N LYS A 422 -25.30 10.21 9.95
CA LYS A 422 -26.21 11.20 10.50
C LYS A 422 -26.90 11.92 9.35
N VAL A 423 -28.15 11.56 9.12
CA VAL A 423 -28.89 11.93 7.91
C VAL A 423 -29.28 13.39 7.92
N ASN A 424 -28.95 14.09 6.81
CA ASN A 424 -29.62 15.33 6.41
C ASN A 424 -30.73 14.98 5.42
N ALA A 425 -31.97 15.39 5.68
CA ALA A 425 -33.10 15.09 4.80
C ALA A 425 -33.06 15.81 3.45
N GLU A 426 -32.27 16.86 3.33
CA GLU A 426 -32.04 17.58 2.08
C GLU A 426 -30.71 17.19 1.43
N PRO A 427 -30.71 16.89 0.13
CA PRO A 427 -31.88 16.70 -0.75
C PRO A 427 -32.66 15.44 -0.37
N GLY A 428 -33.93 15.34 -0.78
CA GLY A 428 -34.80 14.19 -0.48
C GLY A 428 -34.35 12.88 -1.12
N ARG A 429 -33.30 12.92 -1.97
CA ARG A 429 -32.63 11.78 -2.61
C ARG A 429 -31.13 12.04 -2.68
N ALA A 430 -30.33 11.03 -2.36
CA ALA A 430 -28.88 11.12 -2.50
C ALA A 430 -28.24 9.74 -2.65
N GLY A 431 -27.11 9.68 -3.33
CA GLY A 431 -26.24 8.49 -3.32
C GLY A 431 -25.38 8.49 -2.08
N ILE A 432 -25.16 7.31 -1.49
CA ILE A 432 -24.31 7.13 -0.31
C ILE A 432 -23.00 6.49 -0.73
N ILE A 433 -23.06 5.26 -1.29
CA ILE A 433 -21.90 4.55 -1.84
C ILE A 433 -22.33 3.95 -3.18
N VAL A 434 -21.62 4.28 -4.24
CA VAL A 434 -21.91 3.79 -5.59
C VAL A 434 -20.66 3.22 -6.24
N ILE A 435 -20.74 1.96 -6.64
CA ILE A 435 -19.74 1.26 -7.43
C ILE A 435 -20.48 0.68 -8.64
N GLY A 436 -20.33 1.29 -9.81
CA GLY A 436 -21.09 0.89 -10.98
C GLY A 436 -20.38 1.25 -12.29
N PRO A 437 -20.74 0.56 -13.40
CA PRO A 437 -20.19 0.86 -14.71
C PRO A 437 -20.71 2.18 -15.26
N GLU A 438 -19.99 2.75 -16.20
CA GLU A 438 -20.44 3.87 -16.98
C GLU A 438 -21.65 3.49 -17.86
N ASP A 439 -22.64 4.36 -17.93
CA ASP A 439 -23.75 4.22 -18.87
C ASP A 439 -23.40 4.94 -20.19
N GLN A 440 -22.76 4.19 -21.08
CA GLN A 440 -22.31 4.71 -22.38
C GLN A 440 -23.50 5.03 -23.33
N ASP A 441 -24.64 4.39 -23.11
CA ASP A 441 -25.86 4.61 -23.90
C ASP A 441 -26.61 5.89 -23.46
N ASN A 442 -26.43 6.30 -22.17
CA ASN A 442 -27.06 7.49 -21.59
C ASN A 442 -26.04 8.34 -20.79
N PRO A 443 -25.06 8.95 -21.45
CA PRO A 443 -23.97 9.65 -20.76
C PRO A 443 -24.44 10.84 -19.90
N ASP A 444 -25.55 11.46 -20.23
CA ASP A 444 -26.11 12.61 -19.50
C ASP A 444 -27.01 12.20 -18.32
N ALA A 445 -27.38 10.93 -18.22
CA ALA A 445 -28.29 10.41 -17.20
C ALA A 445 -27.88 9.03 -16.69
N GLN A 446 -26.64 8.93 -16.25
CA GLN A 446 -25.98 7.71 -15.80
C GLN A 446 -26.88 6.83 -14.91
N ASN A 447 -27.23 5.64 -15.39
CA ASN A 447 -28.10 4.71 -14.70
C ASN A 447 -27.91 3.25 -15.12
N ASN A 448 -26.70 2.87 -15.53
CA ASN A 448 -26.41 1.47 -15.84
C ASN A 448 -26.31 0.67 -14.52
N ARG A 449 -27.26 -0.26 -14.31
CA ARG A 449 -27.38 -1.06 -13.09
C ARG A 449 -27.03 -2.53 -13.29
N THR A 450 -26.47 -2.89 -14.43
CA THR A 450 -26.17 -4.29 -14.73
C THR A 450 -25.06 -4.89 -13.88
N SER A 451 -24.14 -4.06 -13.37
CA SER A 451 -22.98 -4.48 -12.57
C SER A 451 -22.79 -3.61 -11.35
N GLY A 452 -22.10 -4.09 -10.34
CA GLY A 452 -21.82 -3.39 -9.09
C GLY A 452 -23.04 -3.15 -8.23
N PHE A 453 -22.98 -2.14 -7.35
CA PHE A 453 -24.10 -1.77 -6.48
C PHE A 453 -24.25 -0.24 -6.34
N ARG A 454 -25.42 0.16 -5.87
CA ARG A 454 -25.77 1.52 -5.47
C ARG A 454 -26.45 1.44 -4.12
N LEU A 455 -25.84 2.03 -3.11
CA LEU A 455 -26.44 2.29 -1.82
C LEU A 455 -26.82 3.77 -1.79
N PHE A 456 -28.09 4.05 -1.56
CA PHE A 456 -28.66 5.39 -1.68
C PHE A 456 -29.83 5.57 -0.72
N ARG A 457 -30.28 6.80 -0.57
CA ARG A 457 -31.46 7.13 0.23
C ARG A 457 -32.50 7.91 -0.56
N GLU A 458 -33.76 7.73 -0.14
CA GLU A 458 -34.93 8.48 -0.62
C GLU A 458 -35.92 8.70 0.53
N GLY A 459 -36.54 9.88 0.58
CA GLY A 459 -37.52 10.14 1.62
C GLY A 459 -37.99 11.62 1.65
N ASN A 460 -38.29 12.04 2.85
CA ASN A 460 -38.79 13.40 3.16
C ASN A 460 -38.09 13.91 4.44
N GLU A 461 -38.51 15.10 4.92
CA GLU A 461 -37.91 15.75 6.10
C GLU A 461 -38.06 14.96 7.42
N GLN A 462 -38.96 13.99 7.50
CA GLN A 462 -39.22 13.19 8.69
C GLN A 462 -38.55 11.83 8.61
N GLU A 463 -38.59 11.20 7.43
CA GLU A 463 -38.12 9.83 7.24
C GLU A 463 -37.30 9.71 5.96
N GLN A 464 -36.15 9.07 6.05
CA GLN A 464 -35.31 8.70 4.92
C GLN A 464 -35.16 7.17 4.89
N ARG A 465 -35.36 6.56 3.74
CA ARG A 465 -35.23 5.12 3.53
C ARG A 465 -33.89 4.82 2.87
N ILE A 466 -33.09 4.00 3.50
CA ILE A 466 -31.87 3.44 2.91
C ILE A 466 -32.26 2.30 1.98
N LYS A 467 -31.76 2.35 0.75
CA LYS A 467 -32.07 1.40 -0.32
C LYS A 467 -30.81 0.93 -1.00
N ALA A 468 -30.84 -0.27 -1.54
CA ALA A 468 -29.74 -0.77 -2.37
C ALA A 468 -30.26 -1.37 -3.69
N ASN A 469 -29.41 -1.26 -4.71
CA ASN A 469 -29.57 -1.93 -5.99
C ASN A 469 -28.27 -2.68 -6.31
N VAL A 470 -28.36 -3.95 -6.71
CA VAL A 470 -27.21 -4.81 -7.02
C VAL A 470 -27.38 -5.41 -8.41
N GLY A 471 -26.36 -5.24 -9.27
CA GLY A 471 -26.30 -5.81 -10.62
C GLY A 471 -25.61 -7.17 -10.63
N ASN A 472 -26.14 -8.12 -11.43
CA ASN A 472 -25.61 -9.48 -11.53
C ASN A 472 -25.09 -9.81 -12.95
N GLY A 473 -24.76 -8.82 -13.76
CA GLY A 473 -24.25 -8.96 -15.12
C GLY A 473 -25.36 -9.01 -16.21
N THR A 474 -26.59 -9.39 -15.85
CA THR A 474 -27.69 -9.52 -16.78
C THR A 474 -28.95 -8.75 -16.36
N SER A 475 -29.11 -8.52 -15.10
CA SER A 475 -30.23 -7.83 -14.47
C SER A 475 -29.79 -7.16 -13.18
N ASP A 476 -30.72 -6.48 -12.53
CA ASP A 476 -30.51 -5.88 -11.22
C ASP A 476 -31.55 -6.37 -10.20
N SER A 477 -31.19 -6.32 -8.94
CA SER A 477 -32.07 -6.60 -7.81
C SER A 477 -32.17 -5.42 -6.87
N TRP A 478 -33.26 -5.35 -6.14
CA TRP A 478 -33.55 -4.23 -5.25
C TRP A 478 -33.72 -4.70 -3.80
N ASN A 479 -33.15 -3.92 -2.89
CA ASN A 479 -33.36 -4.04 -1.46
C ASN A 479 -33.94 -2.70 -0.96
N ASP A 480 -35.18 -2.71 -0.51
CA ASP A 480 -35.89 -1.51 -0.03
C ASP A 480 -35.54 -1.15 1.43
N GLY A 481 -34.56 -1.82 2.01
CA GLY A 481 -33.91 -1.52 3.27
C GLY A 481 -34.77 -1.07 4.43
N GLY A 482 -34.25 -0.15 5.24
CA GLY A 482 -34.88 0.37 6.44
C GLY A 482 -35.12 1.87 6.41
N VAL A 483 -35.94 2.35 7.35
CA VAL A 483 -36.27 3.77 7.52
C VAL A 483 -35.50 4.34 8.70
N ILE A 484 -34.89 5.51 8.51
CA ILE A 484 -34.27 6.33 9.55
C ILE A 484 -35.19 7.51 9.85
N ASP A 485 -35.52 7.72 11.13
CA ASP A 485 -36.20 8.92 11.61
C ASP A 485 -35.21 10.09 11.67
N VAL A 486 -35.31 11.00 10.71
CA VAL A 486 -34.41 12.16 10.59
C VAL A 486 -34.65 13.18 11.70
N THR A 487 -35.87 13.22 12.27
CA THR A 487 -36.24 14.21 13.29
C THR A 487 -35.54 13.98 14.62
N ALA A 488 -35.02 12.76 14.86
CA ALA A 488 -34.22 12.43 16.02
C ALA A 488 -32.85 13.14 16.01
N GLY A 489 -32.28 13.37 14.82
CA GLY A 489 -30.96 14.01 14.67
C GLY A 489 -29.82 13.17 15.21
N GLU A 490 -30.01 11.86 15.32
CA GLU A 490 -29.08 10.90 15.90
C GLU A 490 -28.20 10.26 14.83
N TRP A 491 -27.05 9.75 15.24
CA TRP A 491 -26.23 8.86 14.46
C TRP A 491 -26.85 7.47 14.40
N VAL A 492 -26.84 6.84 13.22
CA VAL A 492 -27.33 5.49 12.98
C VAL A 492 -26.20 4.70 12.33
N HIS A 493 -25.89 3.54 12.85
CA HIS A 493 -24.97 2.64 12.19
C HIS A 493 -25.66 1.95 11.00
N VAL A 494 -25.08 2.06 9.81
CA VAL A 494 -25.58 1.43 8.59
C VAL A 494 -24.57 0.37 8.14
N ALA A 495 -25.05 -0.86 7.92
CA ALA A 495 -24.25 -1.87 7.24
C ALA A 495 -25.00 -2.42 6.02
N PHE A 496 -24.28 -2.59 4.94
CA PHE A 496 -24.74 -3.19 3.69
C PHE A 496 -23.88 -4.42 3.38
N VAL A 497 -24.52 -5.56 3.13
CA VAL A 497 -23.86 -6.85 2.91
C VAL A 497 -24.34 -7.45 1.61
N ILE A 498 -23.42 -7.95 0.77
CA ILE A 498 -23.68 -8.74 -0.43
C ILE A 498 -23.05 -10.11 -0.24
N SER A 499 -23.81 -11.18 -0.50
CA SER A 499 -23.35 -12.56 -0.61
C SER A 499 -23.70 -13.13 -1.99
N ASP A 500 -23.36 -14.39 -2.23
CA ASP A 500 -23.65 -15.09 -3.50
C ASP A 500 -25.13 -15.04 -3.94
N SER A 501 -26.06 -14.87 -3.00
CA SER A 501 -27.49 -14.98 -3.26
C SER A 501 -28.35 -13.88 -2.65
N GLU A 502 -27.79 -13.05 -1.77
CA GLU A 502 -28.55 -12.08 -0.99
C GLU A 502 -27.83 -10.74 -0.86
N SER A 503 -28.63 -9.67 -0.76
CA SER A 503 -28.17 -8.38 -0.20
C SER A 503 -28.92 -8.10 1.11
N LYS A 504 -28.22 -7.63 2.12
CA LYS A 504 -28.79 -7.32 3.42
C LYS A 504 -28.47 -5.89 3.83
N ILE A 505 -29.45 -5.22 4.47
CA ILE A 505 -29.23 -3.91 5.07
C ILE A 505 -29.52 -4.03 6.57
N TYR A 506 -28.60 -3.51 7.37
CA TYR A 506 -28.69 -3.44 8.83
C TYR A 506 -28.70 -1.98 9.26
N LEU A 507 -29.51 -1.67 10.26
CA LEU A 507 -29.51 -0.39 10.98
C LEU A 507 -29.27 -0.69 12.46
N ASP A 508 -28.29 -0.01 13.07
CA ASP A 508 -27.87 -0.21 14.47
C ASP A 508 -27.63 -1.69 14.82
N GLY A 509 -26.97 -2.42 13.91
CA GLY A 509 -26.66 -3.83 14.05
C GLY A 509 -27.86 -4.78 13.88
N GLU A 510 -29.06 -4.29 13.60
CA GLU A 510 -30.26 -5.11 13.40
C GLU A 510 -30.60 -5.24 11.90
N LEU A 511 -30.87 -6.47 11.45
CA LEU A 511 -31.27 -6.75 10.08
C LEU A 511 -32.64 -6.14 9.78
N VAL A 512 -32.69 -5.18 8.83
CA VAL A 512 -33.95 -4.50 8.48
C VAL A 512 -34.58 -5.00 7.18
N ASN A 513 -33.75 -5.52 6.26
CA ASN A 513 -34.26 -6.14 5.02
C ASN A 513 -33.26 -7.05 4.34
N THR A 514 -33.78 -8.02 3.58
CA THR A 514 -33.03 -8.92 2.71
C THR A 514 -33.57 -8.85 1.30
N GLY A 515 -32.70 -8.61 0.32
CA GLY A 515 -32.98 -8.71 -1.11
C GLY A 515 -32.34 -9.96 -1.69
N THR A 516 -32.93 -10.53 -2.74
CA THR A 516 -32.33 -11.68 -3.45
C THR A 516 -31.43 -11.20 -4.55
N VAL A 517 -30.20 -11.71 -4.62
CA VAL A 517 -29.23 -11.47 -5.69
C VAL A 517 -28.99 -12.78 -6.42
N THR A 518 -29.54 -12.94 -7.64
CA THR A 518 -29.41 -14.21 -8.36
C THR A 518 -28.07 -14.26 -9.10
N GLY A 519 -27.20 -15.19 -8.71
CA GLY A 519 -25.90 -15.41 -9.34
C GLY A 519 -24.77 -14.53 -8.80
N GLY A 520 -24.99 -13.88 -7.67
CA GLY A 520 -24.00 -13.00 -7.06
C GLY A 520 -23.91 -11.61 -7.73
N VAL A 521 -23.05 -10.76 -7.21
CA VAL A 521 -22.76 -9.46 -7.79
C VAL A 521 -21.80 -9.61 -8.98
N ASP A 522 -22.05 -8.86 -10.05
CA ASP A 522 -21.10 -8.71 -11.17
C ASP A 522 -20.35 -7.38 -11.04
N TRP A 523 -19.03 -7.41 -11.18
CA TRP A 523 -18.18 -6.22 -11.08
C TRP A 523 -17.66 -5.70 -12.42
N THR A 524 -18.17 -6.23 -13.55
CA THR A 524 -17.70 -5.85 -14.88
C THR A 524 -17.89 -4.34 -15.15
N GLY A 525 -16.79 -3.67 -15.51
CA GLY A 525 -16.77 -2.24 -15.83
C GLY A 525 -16.87 -1.30 -14.61
N THR A 526 -16.75 -1.82 -13.39
CA THR A 526 -16.73 -1.02 -12.16
C THR A 526 -15.30 -0.61 -11.82
N ASP A 527 -14.91 0.59 -12.18
CA ASP A 527 -13.55 1.13 -12.05
C ASP A 527 -13.37 2.12 -10.89
N ILE A 528 -14.47 2.70 -10.42
CA ILE A 528 -14.47 3.73 -9.36
C ILE A 528 -15.50 3.45 -8.27
N VAL A 529 -15.17 3.92 -7.07
CA VAL A 529 -16.09 4.08 -5.94
C VAL A 529 -16.42 5.54 -5.78
N SER A 530 -17.71 5.86 -5.63
CA SER A 530 -18.19 7.18 -5.21
C SER A 530 -18.76 7.10 -3.81
N ILE A 531 -18.29 7.97 -2.90
CA ILE A 531 -18.71 8.05 -1.50
C ILE A 531 -19.43 9.38 -1.29
N MET A 532 -20.60 9.34 -0.71
CA MET A 532 -21.52 10.47 -0.44
C MET A 532 -22.05 11.13 -1.71
N SER A 533 -22.15 10.38 -2.82
CA SER A 533 -22.85 10.79 -4.05
C SER A 533 -23.18 9.60 -4.95
N GLY A 534 -24.23 9.72 -5.74
CA GLY A 534 -24.46 8.87 -6.90
C GLY A 534 -23.65 9.26 -8.14
N ALA A 535 -23.14 10.49 -8.18
CA ALA A 535 -22.27 10.91 -9.27
C ALA A 535 -20.89 10.21 -9.18
N PRO A 536 -20.26 9.91 -10.35
CA PRO A 536 -20.74 10.14 -11.70
C PRO A 536 -21.55 8.98 -12.30
N ARG A 537 -21.79 7.87 -11.59
CA ARG A 537 -22.30 6.59 -12.14
C ARG A 537 -23.81 6.33 -11.89
N PHE A 538 -24.48 7.13 -11.04
CA PHE A 538 -25.89 6.96 -10.69
C PHE A 538 -26.60 8.30 -10.54
N THR A 539 -26.73 9.05 -11.63
CA THR A 539 -27.31 10.41 -11.64
C THR A 539 -28.70 10.50 -12.26
N GLY A 540 -29.14 9.43 -12.95
CA GLY A 540 -30.35 9.46 -13.77
C GLY A 540 -31.66 9.71 -13.02
N TRP A 541 -31.66 9.65 -11.68
CA TRP A 541 -32.83 9.90 -10.83
C TRP A 541 -32.53 10.91 -9.71
N ASP A 542 -31.59 11.81 -9.96
CA ASP A 542 -31.17 12.87 -9.04
C ASP A 542 -30.56 12.36 -7.71
N HIS A 543 -29.96 11.16 -7.71
CA HIS A 543 -29.17 10.69 -6.58
C HIS A 543 -27.78 11.30 -6.63
N LEU A 544 -27.70 12.61 -6.40
CA LEU A 544 -26.46 13.37 -6.43
C LEU A 544 -25.77 13.39 -5.06
N ALA A 545 -25.06 14.47 -4.74
CA ALA A 545 -24.32 14.62 -3.49
C ALA A 545 -25.23 14.53 -2.26
N ASP A 546 -24.78 13.84 -1.25
CA ASP A 546 -25.44 13.69 0.04
C ASP A 546 -24.89 14.73 1.03
N LEU A 547 -25.77 15.52 1.62
CA LEU A 547 -25.42 16.56 2.59
C LEU A 547 -25.41 16.05 4.04
N SER A 548 -25.48 14.75 4.23
CA SER A 548 -25.39 14.06 5.51
C SER A 548 -23.95 14.00 6.03
N TYR A 549 -23.77 13.55 7.27
CA TYR A 549 -22.47 13.22 7.82
C TYR A 549 -22.23 11.72 7.78
N MET A 550 -20.97 11.34 7.54
CA MET A 550 -20.53 9.95 7.56
C MET A 550 -19.28 9.83 8.45
N ASP A 551 -19.23 8.79 9.26
CA ASP A 551 -18.09 8.53 10.12
C ASP A 551 -17.67 7.07 10.04
N ASN A 552 -16.37 6.80 10.19
CA ASN A 552 -15.77 5.48 10.26
C ASN A 552 -16.26 4.51 9.15
N LEU A 553 -16.03 4.87 7.88
CA LEU A 553 -16.39 4.03 6.74
C LEU A 553 -15.38 2.88 6.60
N ARG A 554 -15.89 1.64 6.59
CA ARG A 554 -15.12 0.43 6.32
C ARG A 554 -15.75 -0.40 5.21
N PHE A 555 -14.90 -0.97 4.32
CA PHE A 555 -15.30 -2.02 3.36
C PHE A 555 -14.63 -3.33 3.74
N TYR A 556 -15.30 -4.43 3.42
CA TYR A 556 -14.84 -5.79 3.75
C TYR A 556 -14.98 -6.70 2.53
N ASN A 557 -14.00 -7.57 2.31
CA ASN A 557 -14.02 -8.58 1.25
C ASN A 557 -14.81 -9.85 1.61
N LYS A 558 -15.73 -9.76 2.55
CA LYS A 558 -16.61 -10.84 3.01
C LYS A 558 -18.02 -10.35 3.31
N ALA A 559 -18.97 -11.26 3.35
CA ALA A 559 -20.34 -11.01 3.84
C ALA A 559 -20.35 -11.09 5.36
N LEU A 560 -20.38 -9.95 6.05
CA LEU A 560 -20.39 -9.89 7.49
C LEU A 560 -21.66 -10.53 8.07
N SER A 561 -21.52 -11.30 9.15
CA SER A 561 -22.62 -11.75 10.00
C SER A 561 -23.16 -10.60 10.85
N GLN A 562 -24.34 -10.78 11.45
CA GLN A 562 -24.91 -9.76 12.34
C GLN A 562 -24.05 -9.55 13.59
N GLU A 563 -23.45 -10.61 14.12
CA GLU A 563 -22.55 -10.55 15.27
C GLU A 563 -21.28 -9.74 14.94
N GLU A 564 -20.73 -9.92 13.75
CA GLU A 564 -19.55 -9.15 13.30
C GLU A 564 -19.89 -7.67 13.06
N ILE A 565 -21.07 -7.36 12.53
CA ILE A 565 -21.55 -5.98 12.40
C ILE A 565 -21.69 -5.33 13.77
N GLN A 566 -22.28 -6.05 14.74
CA GLN A 566 -22.43 -5.55 16.12
C GLN A 566 -21.08 -5.38 16.83
N ALA A 567 -20.10 -6.23 16.54
CA ALA A 567 -18.74 -6.07 17.05
C ALA A 567 -18.06 -4.82 16.43
N ALA A 568 -18.17 -4.62 15.12
CA ALA A 568 -17.62 -3.45 14.43
C ALA A 568 -18.21 -2.11 14.89
N MET A 569 -19.42 -2.10 15.45
CA MET A 569 -20.03 -0.91 16.07
C MET A 569 -19.42 -0.55 17.44
N ALA A 570 -18.75 -1.49 18.09
CA ALA A 570 -18.21 -1.32 19.44
C ALA A 570 -16.71 -0.96 19.46
N GLU A 571 -16.04 -1.03 18.30
CA GLU A 571 -14.64 -0.66 18.11
C GLU A 571 -14.46 0.86 18.00
#